data_d5b9bc28fde16131b3f186226a5e6ef5
#
_entry.id   d5b9bc28fde16131b3f186226a5e6ef5
#
_cell.length_a   1.000
_cell.length_b   1.000
_cell.length_c   1.000
_cell.angle_alpha   90.00
_cell.angle_beta   90.00
_cell.angle_gamma   90.00
#
_symmetry.space_group_name_H-M   'P 1'
#
loop_
_entity.id
_entity.type
_entity.pdbx_description
1 polymer ?
#
loop_
_entity_poly.entity_id
_entity_poly.type
_entity_poly.pdbx_seq_one_letter_code
_entity_poly.pdbx_strand_id
1 'polypeptide(L)'
;HLSATTKVDYYSKVLHGKKMFYLLLFCIFDNEKLSQRTLEDTFNSSGFKALFGLGEEEKVRRSSISERLSKIDPNYFKEIYEQMYGRFSELYSKTEIEKYNLIRVDSTIVADACAKLKEGIDQKSGKKLVKFSFSFDGILPSGVEVFTGQKYSSEEAALPEAILKQVKKEEHHENIYVIDRGLQSTRVMKDFDEKSVKFIIRSKENRKFEEIESFLD
;
A
#
# COMPACT_ATOMS: atom_id res chain seq x y z
N HIS A 1 11.50 15.61 10.60
CA HIS A 1 12.45 14.52 10.30
C HIS A 1 12.21 13.93 8.90
N LEU A 2 10.99 13.49 8.60
CA LEU A 2 10.63 12.87 7.31
C LEU A 2 10.86 13.78 6.10
N SER A 3 10.62 15.07 6.21
CA SER A 3 10.84 15.99 5.07
C SER A 3 12.31 16.16 4.72
N ALA A 4 13.19 15.92 5.68
CA ALA A 4 14.63 15.98 5.45
C ALA A 4 15.16 14.73 4.74
N THR A 5 14.67 13.54 5.14
CA THR A 5 15.10 12.25 4.53
C THR A 5 14.56 12.08 3.11
N THR A 6 13.29 12.41 2.89
CA THR A 6 12.63 12.29 1.57
C THR A 6 12.85 13.50 0.66
N LYS A 7 13.46 14.58 1.17
CA LYS A 7 13.60 15.88 0.47
C LYS A 7 12.27 16.39 -0.10
N VAL A 8 11.14 15.96 0.51
CA VAL A 8 9.79 16.25 0.01
C VAL A 8 9.51 17.74 -0.11
N ASP A 9 10.10 18.58 0.73
CA ASP A 9 9.87 20.04 0.72
C ASP A 9 10.87 20.81 -0.15
N TYR A 10 11.77 20.11 -0.81
CA TYR A 10 12.76 20.75 -1.68
C TYR A 10 12.06 21.46 -2.85
N TYR A 11 12.31 22.75 -3.00
CA TYR A 11 11.64 23.66 -3.94
C TYR A 11 10.12 23.91 -3.70
N SER A 12 9.54 23.49 -2.58
CA SER A 12 8.14 23.77 -2.28
C SER A 12 7.98 25.12 -1.59
N LYS A 13 7.15 26.02 -2.15
CA LYS A 13 6.86 27.33 -1.55
C LYS A 13 5.66 27.26 -0.61
N VAL A 14 4.57 26.65 -1.03
CA VAL A 14 3.30 26.58 -0.29
C VAL A 14 2.91 25.13 0.02
N LEU A 15 2.95 24.26 -0.99
CA LEU A 15 2.51 22.87 -0.89
C LEU A 15 3.61 21.95 -0.33
N HIS A 16 4.05 22.21 0.90
CA HIS A 16 4.94 21.33 1.62
C HIS A 16 4.32 19.93 1.82
N GLY A 17 5.12 18.93 2.06
CA GLY A 17 4.67 17.54 2.23
C GLY A 17 3.57 17.40 3.28
N LYS A 18 3.69 18.08 4.42
CA LYS A 18 2.67 18.11 5.47
C LYS A 18 1.33 18.63 4.97
N LYS A 19 1.32 19.76 4.23
CA LYS A 19 0.08 20.34 3.67
C LYS A 19 -0.52 19.44 2.59
N MET A 20 0.32 18.82 1.75
CA MET A 20 -0.13 17.84 0.77
C MET A 20 -0.76 16.62 1.43
N PHE A 21 -0.15 16.11 2.51
CA PHE A 21 -0.73 15.00 3.27
C PHE A 21 -2.10 15.37 3.84
N TYR A 22 -2.23 16.51 4.49
CA TYR A 22 -3.51 16.99 5.03
C TYR A 22 -4.56 17.15 3.94
N LEU A 23 -4.19 17.78 2.83
CA LEU A 23 -5.09 18.02 1.71
C LEU A 23 -5.61 16.71 1.10
N LEU A 24 -4.72 15.77 0.81
CA LEU A 24 -5.11 14.48 0.24
C LEU A 24 -5.97 13.69 1.20
N LEU A 25 -5.57 13.60 2.47
CA LEU A 25 -6.29 12.85 3.49
C LEU A 25 -7.69 13.43 3.71
N PHE A 26 -7.79 14.76 3.88
CA PHE A 26 -9.07 15.43 4.06
C PHE A 26 -9.99 15.19 2.85
N CYS A 27 -9.49 15.39 1.65
CA CYS A 27 -10.29 15.20 0.44
C CYS A 27 -10.73 13.74 0.21
N ILE A 28 -9.94 12.76 0.63
CA ILE A 28 -10.34 11.34 0.56
C ILE A 28 -11.55 11.06 1.47
N PHE A 29 -11.61 11.69 2.65
CA PHE A 29 -12.72 11.50 3.60
C PHE A 29 -13.94 12.37 3.31
N ASP A 30 -13.74 13.56 2.75
CA ASP A 30 -14.79 14.58 2.60
C ASP A 30 -15.47 14.56 1.22
N ASN A 31 -14.87 13.94 0.20
CA ASN A 31 -15.36 14.02 -1.16
C ASN A 31 -15.60 12.65 -1.80
N GLU A 32 -16.73 12.47 -2.44
CA GLU A 32 -17.04 11.28 -3.24
C GLU A 32 -16.10 11.09 -4.45
N LYS A 33 -15.61 12.20 -5.01
CA LYS A 33 -14.71 12.19 -6.19
C LYS A 33 -13.50 13.09 -5.96
N LEU A 34 -12.34 12.48 -5.94
CA LEU A 34 -11.09 13.20 -5.87
C LEU A 34 -10.69 13.74 -7.25
N SER A 35 -10.60 15.05 -7.36
CA SER A 35 -10.13 15.74 -8.56
C SER A 35 -9.20 16.89 -8.21
N GLN A 36 -8.37 17.33 -9.16
CA GLN A 36 -7.50 18.49 -8.93
C GLN A 36 -8.29 19.78 -8.64
N ARG A 37 -9.52 19.89 -9.15
CA ARG A 37 -10.42 21.03 -8.85
C ARG A 37 -10.89 20.94 -7.41
N THR A 38 -11.34 19.78 -6.97
CA THR A 38 -11.76 19.55 -5.58
C THR A 38 -10.63 19.85 -4.61
N LEU A 39 -9.39 19.43 -4.93
CA LEU A 39 -8.21 19.74 -4.13
C LEU A 39 -7.94 21.25 -4.05
N GLU A 40 -8.09 21.99 -5.15
CA GLU A 40 -7.94 23.45 -5.17
C GLU A 40 -8.99 24.13 -4.31
N ASP A 41 -10.26 23.77 -4.52
CA ASP A 41 -11.39 24.34 -3.79
C ASP A 41 -11.28 24.07 -2.29
N THR A 42 -10.92 22.83 -1.91
CA THR A 42 -10.70 22.46 -0.51
C THR A 42 -9.55 23.23 0.13
N PHE A 43 -8.39 23.28 -0.52
CA PHE A 43 -7.23 24.00 0.05
C PHE A 43 -7.55 25.48 0.29
N ASN A 44 -8.29 26.10 -0.63
CA ASN A 44 -8.61 27.52 -0.57
C ASN A 44 -9.82 27.82 0.35
N SER A 45 -10.51 26.81 0.89
CA SER A 45 -11.64 27.01 1.79
C SER A 45 -11.19 27.47 3.18
N SER A 46 -11.99 28.33 3.80
CA SER A 46 -11.74 28.80 5.18
C SER A 46 -11.80 27.64 6.20
N GLY A 47 -12.69 26.68 5.99
CA GLY A 47 -12.83 25.51 6.87
C GLY A 47 -11.57 24.66 6.91
N PHE A 48 -10.99 24.32 5.75
CA PHE A 48 -9.75 23.58 5.68
C PHE A 48 -8.58 24.34 6.31
N LYS A 49 -8.46 25.64 6.02
CA LYS A 49 -7.41 26.49 6.57
C LYS A 49 -7.49 26.58 8.09
N ALA A 50 -8.69 26.82 8.62
CA ALA A 50 -8.92 26.88 10.07
C ALA A 50 -8.57 25.53 10.75
N LEU A 51 -8.99 24.39 10.16
CA LEU A 51 -8.73 23.07 10.72
C LEU A 51 -7.23 22.74 10.82
N PHE A 52 -6.45 23.18 9.85
CA PHE A 52 -5.01 22.85 9.78
C PHE A 52 -4.08 24.02 10.15
N GLY A 53 -4.64 25.12 10.63
CA GLY A 53 -3.87 26.31 11.07
C GLY A 53 -3.10 26.98 9.92
N LEU A 54 -3.70 27.05 8.73
CA LEU A 54 -3.11 27.70 7.56
C LEU A 54 -3.51 29.17 7.51
N GLY A 55 -2.63 30.03 6.95
CA GLY A 55 -2.92 31.44 6.74
C GLY A 55 -4.04 31.64 5.70
N GLU A 56 -4.90 32.61 5.94
CA GLU A 56 -6.00 32.97 5.02
C GLU A 56 -5.47 33.41 3.65
N GLU A 57 -4.29 34.01 3.61
CA GLU A 57 -3.59 34.45 2.41
C GLU A 57 -2.99 33.32 1.59
N GLU A 58 -2.81 32.15 2.20
CA GLU A 58 -2.27 30.99 1.49
C GLU A 58 -3.28 30.48 0.46
N LYS A 59 -2.91 30.57 -0.79
CA LYS A 59 -3.73 30.11 -1.92
C LYS A 59 -2.93 29.22 -2.85
N VAL A 60 -3.59 28.26 -3.40
CA VAL A 60 -3.02 27.36 -4.42
C VAL A 60 -3.90 27.34 -5.66
N ARG A 61 -3.29 27.08 -6.80
CA ARG A 61 -3.97 26.84 -8.08
C ARG A 61 -3.87 25.37 -8.44
N ARG A 62 -4.83 24.90 -9.20
CA ARG A 62 -4.86 23.54 -9.74
C ARG A 62 -3.55 23.15 -10.43
N SER A 63 -2.93 24.06 -11.20
CA SER A 63 -1.64 23.83 -11.85
C SER A 63 -0.52 23.53 -10.85
N SER A 64 -0.48 24.26 -9.74
CA SER A 64 0.52 24.04 -8.68
C SER A 64 0.31 22.69 -7.98
N ILE A 65 -0.95 22.29 -7.77
CA ILE A 65 -1.29 20.98 -7.21
C ILE A 65 -0.87 19.86 -8.19
N SER A 66 -1.19 20.02 -9.48
CA SER A 66 -0.81 19.05 -10.52
C SER A 66 0.70 18.90 -10.62
N GLU A 67 1.42 20.00 -10.64
CA GLU A 67 2.88 19.99 -10.65
C GLU A 67 3.45 19.31 -9.40
N ARG A 68 2.87 19.62 -8.24
CA ARG A 68 3.30 19.03 -6.98
C ARG A 68 3.09 17.52 -6.94
N LEU A 69 1.90 17.04 -7.34
CA LEU A 69 1.59 15.62 -7.43
C LEU A 69 2.52 14.85 -8.38
N SER A 70 3.01 15.50 -9.44
CA SER A 70 3.93 14.87 -10.39
C SER A 70 5.38 14.77 -9.87
N LYS A 71 5.74 15.54 -8.85
CA LYS A 71 7.11 15.65 -8.32
C LYS A 71 7.29 15.09 -6.91
N ILE A 72 6.21 14.97 -6.14
CA ILE A 72 6.28 14.49 -4.78
C ILE A 72 6.69 13.02 -4.75
N ASP A 73 7.68 12.69 -3.93
CA ASP A 73 8.12 11.30 -3.77
C ASP A 73 7.04 10.52 -2.98
N PRO A 74 6.44 9.47 -3.55
CA PRO A 74 5.45 8.65 -2.86
C PRO A 74 6.00 7.96 -1.61
N ASN A 75 7.30 7.76 -1.48
CA ASN A 75 7.92 7.21 -0.28
C ASN A 75 7.67 8.08 0.96
N TYR A 76 7.47 9.38 0.80
CA TYR A 76 7.07 10.25 1.90
C TYR A 76 5.78 9.78 2.58
N PHE A 77 4.77 9.42 1.79
CA PHE A 77 3.50 8.92 2.31
C PHE A 77 3.63 7.51 2.88
N LYS A 78 4.47 6.68 2.27
CA LYS A 78 4.78 5.33 2.78
C LYS A 78 5.44 5.40 4.16
N GLU A 79 6.42 6.27 4.34
CA GLU A 79 7.09 6.46 5.64
C GLU A 79 6.13 7.01 6.72
N ILE A 80 5.20 7.92 6.35
CA ILE A 80 4.14 8.36 7.29
C ILE A 80 3.30 7.16 7.72
N TYR A 81 2.87 6.34 6.77
CA TYR A 81 2.08 5.16 7.05
C TYR A 81 2.82 4.18 7.97
N GLU A 82 4.08 3.87 7.68
CA GLU A 82 4.91 2.97 8.50
C GLU A 82 5.06 3.49 9.93
N GLN A 83 5.26 4.81 10.12
CA GLN A 83 5.31 5.40 11.45
C GLN A 83 3.96 5.37 12.19
N MET A 84 2.87 5.61 11.48
CA MET A 84 1.52 5.49 12.04
C MET A 84 1.24 4.04 12.44
N TYR A 85 1.53 3.09 11.56
CA TYR A 85 1.37 1.67 11.85
C TYR A 85 2.14 1.26 13.11
N GLY A 86 3.42 1.62 13.24
CA GLY A 86 4.20 1.32 14.42
C GLY A 86 3.60 1.86 15.71
N ARG A 87 3.06 3.09 15.69
CA ARG A 87 2.41 3.69 16.87
C ARG A 87 1.06 3.07 17.20
N PHE A 88 0.26 2.76 16.18
CA PHE A 88 -1.08 2.22 16.39
C PHE A 88 -1.06 0.74 16.73
N SER A 89 -0.13 -0.04 16.18
CA SER A 89 0.02 -1.45 16.51
C SER A 89 0.32 -1.70 17.99
N GLU A 90 1.01 -0.77 18.65
CA GLU A 90 1.29 -0.83 20.09
C GLU A 90 0.05 -0.63 20.98
N LEU A 91 -1.02 -0.03 20.43
CA LEU A 91 -2.26 0.24 21.19
C LEU A 91 -3.19 -0.97 21.27
N TYR A 92 -2.96 -1.99 20.47
CA TYR A 92 -3.80 -3.18 20.42
C TYR A 92 -3.15 -4.34 21.16
N SER A 93 -3.88 -4.92 22.12
CA SER A 93 -3.47 -6.18 22.74
C SER A 93 -3.63 -7.31 21.73
N LYS A 94 -2.62 -8.13 21.59
CA LYS A 94 -2.70 -9.34 20.76
C LYS A 94 -3.66 -10.34 21.40
N THR A 95 -4.62 -10.81 20.65
CA THR A 95 -5.49 -11.94 21.04
C THR A 95 -4.71 -13.26 20.95
N GLU A 96 -5.29 -14.38 21.41
CA GLU A 96 -4.62 -15.68 21.30
C GLU A 96 -4.33 -16.10 19.87
N ILE A 97 -5.15 -15.68 18.91
CA ILE A 97 -4.94 -15.92 17.47
C ILE A 97 -3.71 -15.17 16.96
N GLU A 98 -3.42 -14.00 17.50
CA GLU A 98 -2.27 -13.16 17.12
C GLU A 98 -0.94 -13.70 17.66
N LYS A 99 -0.95 -14.67 18.58
CA LYS A 99 0.27 -15.35 19.06
C LYS A 99 1.05 -16.04 17.94
N TYR A 100 0.39 -16.37 16.83
CA TYR A 100 1.01 -17.03 15.68
C TYR A 100 1.60 -16.05 14.65
N ASN A 101 1.55 -14.74 14.88
CA ASN A 101 2.04 -13.72 13.94
C ASN A 101 1.55 -13.96 12.50
N LEU A 102 0.25 -14.17 12.34
CA LEU A 102 -0.35 -14.45 11.04
C LEU A 102 -0.48 -13.17 10.22
N ILE A 103 0.14 -13.14 9.05
CA ILE A 103 0.03 -12.05 8.09
C ILE A 103 -0.79 -12.54 6.89
N ARG A 104 -1.97 -11.99 6.70
CA ARG A 104 -2.79 -12.25 5.51
C ARG A 104 -2.31 -11.36 4.38
N VAL A 105 -2.06 -11.95 3.22
CA VAL A 105 -1.62 -11.19 2.03
C VAL A 105 -2.60 -11.41 0.89
N ASP A 106 -3.09 -10.32 0.34
CA ASP A 106 -3.99 -10.33 -0.80
C ASP A 106 -3.67 -9.18 -1.75
N SER A 107 -4.03 -9.34 -3.01
CA SER A 107 -3.81 -8.33 -4.04
C SER A 107 -5.12 -7.81 -4.59
N THR A 108 -5.17 -6.51 -4.79
CA THR A 108 -6.28 -5.87 -5.49
C THR A 108 -5.78 -5.07 -6.69
N ILE A 109 -6.63 -4.93 -7.67
CA ILE A 109 -6.34 -4.19 -8.89
C ILE A 109 -7.16 -2.91 -8.88
N VAL A 110 -6.47 -1.78 -8.96
CA VAL A 110 -7.13 -0.52 -9.25
C VAL A 110 -7.18 -0.37 -10.77
N ALA A 111 -8.35 -0.71 -11.32
CA ALA A 111 -8.66 -0.54 -12.73
C ALA A 111 -9.04 0.91 -13.01
N ASP A 112 -8.77 1.33 -14.25
CA ASP A 112 -9.22 2.60 -14.79
C ASP A 112 -8.58 3.83 -14.17
N ALA A 113 -7.44 3.67 -13.59
CA ALA A 113 -6.82 4.86 -13.09
C ALA A 113 -6.59 5.71 -14.27
N CYS A 114 -6.20 5.77 -15.25
CA CYS A 114 -6.05 6.84 -16.24
C CYS A 114 -5.36 6.35 -17.53
N ALA A 115 -5.95 6.61 -18.65
CA ALA A 115 -5.27 6.46 -19.94
C ALA A 115 -3.94 7.26 -20.03
N LYS A 116 -3.69 8.12 -19.03
CA LYS A 116 -2.49 8.97 -18.93
C LYS A 116 -1.40 8.43 -18.00
N LEU A 117 -1.59 7.28 -17.35
CA LEU A 117 -0.51 6.68 -16.57
C LEU A 117 0.65 6.32 -17.50
N LYS A 118 1.83 6.87 -17.23
CA LYS A 118 3.05 6.53 -17.96
C LYS A 118 3.47 5.08 -17.70
N GLU A 119 3.35 4.67 -16.44
CA GLU A 119 3.67 3.33 -15.97
C GLU A 119 2.40 2.61 -15.56
N GLY A 120 2.31 1.32 -15.81
CA GLY A 120 1.16 0.50 -15.42
C GLY A 120 1.10 -0.77 -16.24
N ILE A 121 0.30 -1.72 -15.75
CA ILE A 121 0.03 -3.00 -16.40
C ILE A 121 -0.93 -2.73 -17.55
N ASP A 122 -0.51 -3.05 -18.77
CA ASP A 122 -1.34 -2.83 -19.96
C ASP A 122 -2.52 -3.80 -20.02
N GLN A 123 -3.68 -3.26 -20.35
CA GLN A 123 -4.89 -4.03 -20.63
C GLN A 123 -5.22 -4.07 -22.12
N LYS A 124 -5.95 -5.11 -22.51
CA LYS A 124 -6.50 -5.23 -23.89
C LYS A 124 -7.37 -4.03 -24.28
N SER A 125 -7.94 -3.33 -23.32
CA SER A 125 -8.77 -2.12 -23.54
C SER A 125 -7.97 -0.85 -23.83
N GLY A 126 -6.62 -0.92 -23.84
CA GLY A 126 -5.75 0.25 -23.96
C GLY A 126 -5.60 1.06 -22.67
N LYS A 127 -6.22 0.63 -21.59
CA LYS A 127 -6.09 1.24 -20.27
C LYS A 127 -4.94 0.61 -19.49
N LYS A 128 -4.43 1.31 -18.49
CA LYS A 128 -3.40 0.80 -17.58
C LYS A 128 -3.96 0.53 -16.20
N LEU A 129 -3.44 -0.52 -15.57
CA LEU A 129 -3.77 -0.91 -14.20
C LEU A 129 -2.60 -0.68 -13.27
N VAL A 130 -2.91 -0.50 -12.01
CA VAL A 130 -1.96 -0.60 -10.91
C VAL A 130 -2.45 -1.70 -9.98
N LYS A 131 -1.56 -2.63 -9.64
CA LYS A 131 -1.84 -3.69 -8.67
C LYS A 131 -1.26 -3.31 -7.32
N PHE A 132 -2.06 -3.50 -6.29
CA PHE A 132 -1.68 -3.33 -4.90
C PHE A 132 -1.70 -4.68 -4.20
N SER A 133 -0.66 -5.01 -3.46
CA SER A 133 -0.66 -6.15 -2.55
C SER A 133 -0.63 -5.61 -1.13
N PHE A 134 -1.64 -5.97 -0.35
CA PHE A 134 -1.77 -5.58 1.04
C PHE A 134 -1.41 -6.75 1.93
N SER A 135 -0.66 -6.46 2.98
CA SER A 135 -0.43 -7.36 4.09
C SER A 135 -1.24 -6.87 5.29
N PHE A 136 -1.85 -7.80 6.02
CA PHE A 136 -2.75 -7.49 7.12
C PHE A 136 -2.45 -8.39 8.31
N ASP A 137 -2.18 -7.80 9.47
CA ASP A 137 -1.80 -8.51 10.70
C ASP A 137 -3.00 -9.03 11.52
N GLY A 138 -4.21 -8.85 11.01
CA GLY A 138 -5.46 -9.19 11.68
C GLY A 138 -6.19 -8.00 12.26
N ILE A 139 -5.50 -6.89 12.52
CA ILE A 139 -6.07 -5.65 13.06
C ILE A 139 -5.84 -4.50 12.09
N LEU A 140 -4.61 -4.33 11.61
CA LEU A 140 -4.20 -3.22 10.76
C LEU A 140 -3.53 -3.73 9.48
N PRO A 141 -3.63 -2.96 8.37
CA PRO A 141 -2.78 -3.22 7.23
C PRO A 141 -1.31 -3.02 7.64
N SER A 142 -0.52 -4.09 7.65
CA SER A 142 0.89 -4.07 8.07
C SER A 142 1.86 -3.67 6.95
N GLY A 143 1.40 -3.74 5.70
CA GLY A 143 2.21 -3.35 4.55
C GLY A 143 1.40 -3.19 3.27
N VAL A 144 1.96 -2.43 2.35
CA VAL A 144 1.44 -2.27 1.00
C VAL A 144 2.58 -2.24 0.00
N GLU A 145 2.44 -3.01 -1.08
CA GLU A 145 3.34 -2.95 -2.22
C GLU A 145 2.56 -2.60 -3.49
N VAL A 146 3.16 -1.76 -4.32
CA VAL A 146 2.55 -1.24 -5.54
C VAL A 146 3.31 -1.75 -6.74
N PHE A 147 2.59 -2.32 -7.70
CA PHE A 147 3.15 -2.91 -8.90
C PHE A 147 2.56 -2.29 -10.16
N THR A 148 3.46 -1.80 -11.02
CA THR A 148 3.13 -1.19 -12.32
C THR A 148 3.69 -1.96 -13.52
N GLY A 149 4.63 -2.88 -13.29
CA GLY A 149 5.25 -3.66 -14.35
C GLY A 149 4.36 -4.77 -14.90
N GLN A 150 4.40 -5.02 -16.20
CA GLN A 150 3.56 -6.00 -16.90
C GLN A 150 3.67 -7.42 -16.31
N LYS A 151 4.84 -7.82 -15.80
CA LYS A 151 5.04 -9.13 -15.15
C LYS A 151 4.13 -9.37 -13.96
N TYR A 152 3.67 -8.31 -13.29
CA TYR A 152 2.81 -8.40 -12.10
C TYR A 152 1.31 -8.47 -12.42
N SER A 153 0.94 -8.66 -13.69
CA SER A 153 -0.46 -8.91 -14.05
C SER A 153 -1.03 -10.17 -13.36
N SER A 154 -0.18 -11.17 -13.07
CA SER A 154 -0.55 -12.38 -12.34
C SER A 154 -0.28 -12.28 -10.84
N GLU A 155 -1.04 -13.03 -10.02
CA GLU A 155 -0.80 -13.22 -8.60
C GLU A 155 0.52 -13.97 -8.34
N GLU A 156 0.85 -14.93 -9.20
CA GLU A 156 2.08 -15.72 -9.15
C GLU A 156 3.37 -14.88 -9.20
N ALA A 157 3.29 -13.65 -9.71
CA ALA A 157 4.43 -12.73 -9.74
C ALA A 157 4.36 -11.66 -8.64
N ALA A 158 3.18 -11.14 -8.35
CA ALA A 158 3.02 -10.01 -7.42
C ALA A 158 3.11 -10.43 -5.95
N LEU A 159 2.35 -11.46 -5.54
CA LEU A 159 2.30 -11.91 -4.15
C LEU A 159 3.67 -12.36 -3.61
N PRO A 160 4.45 -13.21 -4.30
CA PRO A 160 5.74 -13.63 -3.79
C PRO A 160 6.71 -12.45 -3.59
N GLU A 161 6.71 -11.50 -4.51
CA GLU A 161 7.58 -10.33 -4.39
C GLU A 161 7.16 -9.42 -3.23
N ALA A 162 5.86 -9.24 -3.01
CA ALA A 162 5.34 -8.48 -1.87
C ALA A 162 5.75 -9.13 -0.54
N ILE A 163 5.57 -10.45 -0.41
CA ILE A 163 5.94 -11.21 0.78
C ILE A 163 7.45 -11.13 1.03
N LEU A 164 8.27 -11.39 0.02
CA LEU A 164 9.73 -11.36 0.17
C LEU A 164 10.28 -9.97 0.53
N LYS A 165 9.63 -8.90 0.06
CA LYS A 165 9.98 -7.54 0.50
C LYS A 165 9.64 -7.29 1.96
N GLN A 166 8.55 -7.86 2.44
CA GLN A 166 8.16 -7.75 3.84
C GLN A 166 9.07 -8.57 4.73
N VAL A 167 9.34 -9.83 4.38
CA VAL A 167 10.28 -10.71 5.10
C VAL A 167 11.66 -10.06 5.28
N LYS A 168 12.18 -9.37 4.27
CA LYS A 168 13.46 -8.64 4.37
C LYS A 168 13.49 -7.54 5.42
N LYS A 169 12.33 -7.05 5.86
CA LYS A 169 12.20 -6.03 6.91
C LYS A 169 12.04 -6.64 8.30
N GLU A 170 11.83 -7.96 8.39
CA GLU A 170 11.65 -8.66 9.66
C GLU A 170 13.02 -8.98 10.29
N GLU A 171 13.15 -8.73 11.58
CA GLU A 171 14.37 -9.06 12.31
C GLU A 171 14.52 -10.58 12.57
N HIS A 172 13.39 -11.30 12.72
CA HIS A 172 13.40 -12.68 13.22
C HIS A 172 12.61 -13.70 12.37
N HIS A 173 12.06 -13.34 11.22
CA HIS A 173 11.27 -14.24 10.34
C HIS A 173 10.19 -15.06 11.07
N GLU A 174 9.51 -14.46 12.05
CA GLU A 174 8.51 -15.14 12.87
C GLU A 174 7.12 -15.16 12.25
N ASN A 175 6.87 -14.30 11.27
CA ASN A 175 5.57 -14.19 10.63
C ASN A 175 5.24 -15.41 9.78
N ILE A 176 3.97 -15.82 9.82
CA ILE A 176 3.40 -16.84 8.97
C ILE A 176 2.49 -16.16 7.95
N TYR A 177 2.83 -16.27 6.67
CA TYR A 177 2.08 -15.63 5.60
C TYR A 177 0.93 -16.50 5.13
N VAL A 178 -0.29 -16.02 5.30
CA VAL A 178 -1.52 -16.69 4.86
C VAL A 178 -1.92 -16.15 3.49
N ILE A 179 -1.98 -17.03 2.51
CA ILE A 179 -2.15 -16.68 1.10
C ILE A 179 -3.34 -17.47 0.54
N ASP A 180 -4.22 -16.80 -0.19
CA ASP A 180 -5.33 -17.49 -0.86
C ASP A 180 -4.84 -18.33 -2.06
N ARG A 181 -5.75 -19.19 -2.53
CA ARG A 181 -5.54 -20.13 -3.66
C ARG A 181 -5.10 -19.49 -4.99
N GLY A 182 -4.92 -18.17 -5.04
CA GLY A 182 -4.35 -17.47 -6.20
C GLY A 182 -2.92 -17.86 -6.53
N LEU A 183 -2.14 -18.30 -5.52
CA LEU A 183 -0.75 -18.73 -5.65
C LEU A 183 -0.67 -20.26 -5.60
N GLN A 184 -0.37 -20.91 -6.72
CA GLN A 184 -0.32 -22.38 -6.83
C GLN A 184 1.01 -22.92 -7.35
N SER A 185 1.98 -22.06 -7.63
CA SER A 185 3.27 -22.43 -8.18
C SER A 185 4.13 -23.18 -7.17
N THR A 186 4.42 -24.45 -7.44
CA THR A 186 5.38 -25.24 -6.64
C THR A 186 6.77 -24.62 -6.62
N ARG A 187 7.16 -23.95 -7.70
CA ARG A 187 8.42 -23.23 -7.76
C ARG A 187 8.48 -22.09 -6.73
N VAL A 188 7.39 -21.34 -6.59
CA VAL A 188 7.31 -20.26 -5.60
C VAL A 188 7.32 -20.81 -4.18
N MET A 189 6.59 -21.91 -3.93
CA MET A 189 6.60 -22.57 -2.62
C MET A 189 8.01 -23.04 -2.24
N LYS A 190 8.73 -23.63 -3.20
CA LYS A 190 10.13 -24.02 -2.99
C LYS A 190 11.05 -22.83 -2.71
N ASP A 191 10.87 -21.72 -3.44
CA ASP A 191 11.64 -20.48 -3.21
C ASP A 191 11.35 -19.89 -1.81
N PHE A 192 10.11 -20.01 -1.32
CA PHE A 192 9.76 -19.63 0.05
C PHE A 192 10.45 -20.52 1.09
N ASP A 193 10.42 -21.82 0.89
CA ASP A 193 11.07 -22.79 1.76
C ASP A 193 12.60 -22.55 1.83
N GLU A 194 13.24 -22.39 0.68
CA GLU A 194 14.68 -22.06 0.58
C GLU A 194 15.05 -20.76 1.30
N LYS A 195 14.10 -19.80 1.41
CA LYS A 195 14.27 -18.52 2.11
C LYS A 195 13.74 -18.52 3.54
N SER A 196 13.36 -19.70 4.06
CA SER A 196 12.78 -19.86 5.41
C SER A 196 11.53 -19.00 5.65
N VAL A 197 10.75 -18.74 4.61
CA VAL A 197 9.47 -18.05 4.70
C VAL A 197 8.41 -19.04 5.15
N LYS A 198 7.81 -18.82 6.31
CA LYS A 198 6.69 -19.64 6.80
C LYS A 198 5.42 -19.21 6.09
N PHE A 199 4.67 -20.15 5.52
CA PHE A 199 3.46 -19.85 4.77
C PHE A 199 2.38 -20.91 4.89
N ILE A 200 1.14 -20.47 4.73
CA ILE A 200 -0.05 -21.31 4.61
C ILE A 200 -0.75 -20.90 3.31
N ILE A 201 -0.98 -21.87 2.43
CA ILE A 201 -1.67 -21.63 1.15
C ILE A 201 -2.85 -22.58 1.04
N ARG A 202 -4.04 -22.03 0.74
CA ARG A 202 -5.20 -22.84 0.42
C ARG A 202 -5.00 -23.56 -0.92
N SER A 203 -5.01 -24.88 -0.92
CA SER A 203 -4.90 -25.69 -2.15
C SER A 203 -6.18 -25.62 -2.99
N LYS A 204 -6.03 -25.78 -4.30
CA LYS A 204 -7.16 -26.05 -5.20
C LYS A 204 -7.58 -27.52 -5.08
N GLU A 205 -8.88 -27.78 -5.22
CA GLU A 205 -9.46 -29.13 -5.06
C GLU A 205 -8.83 -30.20 -5.96
N ASN A 206 -8.40 -29.81 -7.17
CA ASN A 206 -7.84 -30.73 -8.16
C ASN A 206 -6.31 -30.94 -8.04
N ARG A 207 -5.68 -30.39 -6.99
CA ARG A 207 -4.24 -30.54 -6.80
C ARG A 207 -3.94 -31.87 -6.14
N LYS A 208 -3.07 -32.67 -6.76
CA LYS A 208 -2.52 -33.86 -6.12
C LYS A 208 -1.44 -33.46 -5.12
N PHE A 209 -1.54 -33.93 -3.90
CA PHE A 209 -0.57 -33.76 -2.84
C PHE A 209 -0.50 -35.05 -2.01
N GLU A 210 0.58 -35.24 -1.34
CA GLU A 210 0.74 -36.27 -0.32
C GLU A 210 0.47 -35.61 1.03
N GLU A 211 -0.46 -36.20 1.78
CA GLU A 211 -0.78 -35.74 3.13
C GLU A 211 0.24 -36.31 4.11
N ILE A 212 0.99 -35.48 4.77
CA ILE A 212 2.01 -35.90 5.76
C ILE A 212 1.37 -36.02 7.14
N GLU A 213 0.48 -35.10 7.50
CA GLU A 213 -0.17 -35.07 8.81
C GLU A 213 -1.52 -34.38 8.68
N SER A 214 -2.56 -34.92 9.37
CA SER A 214 -3.86 -34.28 9.47
C SER A 214 -4.25 -34.11 10.93
N PHE A 215 -4.81 -32.94 11.24
CA PHE A 215 -5.43 -32.66 12.54
C PHE A 215 -6.93 -32.66 12.33
N LEU A 216 -7.61 -33.54 13.04
CA LEU A 216 -9.07 -33.52 13.13
C LEU A 216 -9.45 -32.62 14.30
N ASP A 217 -10.29 -31.62 14.04
CA ASP A 217 -10.90 -30.78 15.06
C ASP A 217 -11.93 -31.55 15.91
#